data_376669eae834e1bda7b2d061eaaa588d
#
_entry.id   376669eae834e1bda7b2d061eaaa588d
#
_cell.length_a   1.000
_cell.length_b   1.000
_cell.length_c   1.000
_cell.angle_alpha   90.00
_cell.angle_beta   90.00
_cell.angle_gamma   90.00
#
_symmetry.space_group_name_H-M   'P 1'
#
loop_
_entity.id
_entity.type
_entity.pdbx_description
1 polymer ?
#
loop_
_entity_poly.entity_id
_entity_poly.type
_entity_poly.pdbx_seq_one_letter_code
_entity_poly.pdbx_strand_id
1 'polypeptide(L)'
;LRNPFPPIADYGFLSDCENTCLISSSGSVEWLCVPRPDSPSVFGAILDRGAGHFRLAPYGVSVPSARRYLPGSLILETTWQTHTGWLIVREALVMGPWHDLEARSRTHRRTPMDWDAEHILLRTVRCVSGTVELTMTCQPAFDYHRVRAAWEYSGPAYGEATARAVTDADAHPALRLTTSGRSGVSSLLPVTSRVASASP
;
A
#
# COMPACT_ATOMS: atom_id res chain seq x y z
N LEU A 1 22.66 -17.10 -10.47
CA LEU A 1 21.69 -16.69 -9.44
C LEU A 1 20.95 -15.46 -9.96
N ARG A 2 19.62 -15.53 -10.16
CA ARG A 2 18.82 -14.34 -10.47
C ARG A 2 18.83 -13.42 -9.25
N ASN A 3 19.09 -12.15 -9.47
CA ASN A 3 18.98 -11.15 -8.41
C ASN A 3 17.51 -11.11 -7.91
N PRO A 4 17.24 -11.36 -6.63
CA PRO A 4 15.86 -11.33 -6.10
C PRO A 4 15.28 -9.92 -6.00
N PHE A 5 16.13 -8.88 -6.17
CA PHE A 5 15.71 -7.50 -6.06
C PHE A 5 15.45 -6.91 -7.45
N PRO A 6 14.31 -6.25 -7.68
CA PRO A 6 14.05 -5.47 -8.87
C PRO A 6 15.08 -4.34 -9.03
N PRO A 7 15.38 -3.89 -10.26
CA PRO A 7 16.12 -2.65 -10.47
C PRO A 7 15.44 -1.46 -9.79
N ILE A 8 16.20 -0.54 -9.23
CA ILE A 8 15.65 0.66 -8.57
C ILE A 8 14.74 1.47 -9.50
N ALA A 9 15.09 1.53 -10.79
CA ALA A 9 14.30 2.21 -11.81
C ALA A 9 12.88 1.63 -12.01
N ASP A 10 12.64 0.39 -11.57
CA ASP A 10 11.33 -0.27 -11.69
C ASP A 10 10.40 0.05 -10.52
N TYR A 11 10.87 0.76 -9.51
CA TYR A 11 10.03 1.18 -8.39
C TYR A 11 9.22 2.43 -8.73
N GLY A 12 7.92 2.40 -8.42
CA GLY A 12 7.08 3.59 -8.33
C GLY A 12 7.29 4.27 -6.98
N PHE A 13 7.36 5.60 -7.01
CA PHE A 13 7.53 6.45 -5.83
C PHE A 13 6.21 7.12 -5.49
N LEU A 14 5.74 6.99 -4.26
CA LEU A 14 4.61 7.72 -3.72
C LEU A 14 5.08 8.61 -2.57
N SER A 15 4.43 9.75 -2.39
CA SER A 15 4.69 10.63 -1.26
C SER A 15 3.46 11.45 -0.90
N ASP A 16 3.27 11.69 0.39
CA ASP A 16 2.33 12.67 0.96
C ASP A 16 3.03 13.98 1.33
N CYS A 17 4.28 14.18 0.90
CA CYS A 17 5.21 15.25 1.25
C CYS A 17 5.84 15.14 2.65
N GLU A 18 5.49 14.14 3.42
CA GLU A 18 6.07 13.82 4.73
C GLU A 18 6.75 12.46 4.72
N ASN A 19 6.08 11.49 4.14
CA ASN A 19 6.57 10.14 3.98
C ASN A 19 6.75 9.73 2.52
N THR A 20 7.47 8.65 2.33
CA THR A 20 7.71 8.05 1.02
C THR A 20 7.42 6.57 1.04
N CYS A 21 6.88 6.09 -0.06
CA CYS A 21 6.59 4.67 -0.27
C CYS A 21 7.13 4.24 -1.64
N LEU A 22 7.77 3.08 -1.69
CA LEU A 22 8.25 2.50 -2.95
C LEU A 22 7.45 1.24 -3.28
N ILE A 23 6.96 1.19 -4.52
CA ILE A 23 6.16 0.09 -5.03
C ILE A 23 6.87 -0.54 -6.22
N SER A 24 7.19 -1.83 -6.12
CA SER A 24 7.79 -2.59 -7.22
C SER A 24 6.84 -2.78 -8.40
N SER A 25 7.38 -3.14 -9.54
CA SER A 25 6.58 -3.44 -10.74
C SER A 25 5.59 -4.59 -10.53
N SER A 26 5.85 -5.49 -9.59
CA SER A 26 4.93 -6.58 -9.23
C SER A 26 3.74 -6.15 -8.37
N GLY A 27 3.56 -4.85 -8.10
CA GLY A 27 2.49 -4.30 -7.26
C GLY A 27 2.70 -4.49 -5.77
N SER A 28 3.96 -4.61 -5.33
CA SER A 28 4.33 -4.79 -3.93
C SER A 28 4.93 -3.51 -3.36
N VAL A 29 4.37 -3.00 -2.27
CA VAL A 29 5.04 -2.01 -1.43
C VAL A 29 6.20 -2.70 -0.75
N GLU A 30 7.41 -2.20 -0.97
CA GLU A 30 8.65 -2.79 -0.48
C GLU A 30 9.49 -1.82 0.36
N TRP A 31 9.01 -0.56 0.47
CA TRP A 31 9.56 0.41 1.38
C TRP A 31 8.48 1.32 1.92
N LEU A 32 8.38 1.41 3.24
CA LEU A 32 7.58 2.39 3.96
C LEU A 32 8.06 2.50 5.40
N CYS A 33 8.37 3.72 5.82
CA CYS A 33 8.63 4.09 7.21
C CYS A 33 7.49 4.95 7.74
N VAL A 34 7.03 4.70 8.94
CA VAL A 34 6.00 5.51 9.61
C VAL A 34 6.32 5.64 11.10
N PRO A 35 5.96 6.76 11.73
CA PRO A 35 5.25 7.93 11.21
C PRO A 35 6.12 8.88 10.35
N ARG A 36 7.44 8.75 10.37
CA ARG A 36 8.38 9.65 9.70
C ARG A 36 9.34 8.89 8.78
N PRO A 37 9.98 9.56 7.79
CA PRO A 37 10.93 8.90 6.89
C PRO A 37 12.17 8.34 7.61
N ASP A 38 12.52 8.91 8.76
CA ASP A 38 13.64 8.47 9.61
C ASP A 38 13.23 7.44 10.68
N SER A 39 11.94 7.07 10.72
CA SER A 39 11.44 6.01 11.60
C SER A 39 11.84 4.63 11.08
N PRO A 40 11.88 3.60 11.94
CA PRO A 40 12.08 2.23 11.49
C PRO A 40 11.04 1.79 10.46
N SER A 41 11.45 0.95 9.51
CA SER A 41 10.56 0.50 8.46
C SER A 41 9.46 -0.42 8.97
N VAL A 42 8.28 -0.31 8.33
CA VAL A 42 7.17 -1.27 8.44
C VAL A 42 7.19 -2.25 7.26
N PHE A 43 7.57 -1.75 6.09
CA PHE A 43 7.88 -2.56 4.91
C PHE A 43 9.29 -2.22 4.47
N GLY A 44 10.14 -3.22 4.40
CA GLY A 44 11.58 -3.07 4.11
C GLY A 44 12.11 -4.08 3.10
N ALA A 45 11.23 -4.73 2.32
CA ALA A 45 11.61 -5.79 1.37
C ALA A 45 12.61 -5.36 0.29
N ILE A 46 12.81 -4.06 0.09
CA ILE A 46 13.88 -3.53 -0.78
C ILE A 46 15.29 -3.81 -0.20
N LEU A 47 15.42 -3.92 1.12
CA LEU A 47 16.69 -4.21 1.80
C LEU A 47 16.89 -5.69 2.05
N ASP A 48 15.83 -6.36 2.50
CA ASP A 48 15.79 -7.80 2.75
C ASP A 48 14.40 -8.32 2.39
N ARG A 49 14.33 -9.32 1.52
CA ARG A 49 13.05 -9.88 1.03
C ARG A 49 12.13 -10.38 2.15
N GLY A 50 12.67 -10.68 3.33
CA GLY A 50 11.94 -11.04 4.54
C GLY A 50 11.45 -9.83 5.35
N ALA A 51 11.93 -8.62 5.08
CA ALA A 51 11.70 -7.43 5.91
C ALA A 51 10.34 -6.73 5.67
N GLY A 52 9.33 -7.49 5.30
CA GLY A 52 7.95 -7.03 5.19
C GLY A 52 7.60 -6.41 3.83
N HIS A 53 6.38 -6.71 3.38
CA HIS A 53 5.86 -6.20 2.11
C HIS A 53 4.33 -6.13 2.12
N PHE A 54 3.78 -5.33 1.21
CA PHE A 54 2.33 -5.31 0.96
C PHE A 54 2.05 -5.40 -0.54
N ARG A 55 1.72 -6.59 -1.01
CA ARG A 55 1.42 -6.86 -2.42
C ARG A 55 -0.09 -6.81 -2.67
N LEU A 56 -0.48 -6.18 -3.79
CA LEU A 56 -1.83 -6.19 -4.34
C LEU A 56 -1.73 -6.24 -5.87
N ALA A 57 -2.05 -7.40 -6.46
CA ALA A 57 -1.94 -7.64 -7.89
C ALA A 57 -2.80 -8.83 -8.31
N PRO A 58 -3.04 -9.04 -9.62
CA PRO A 58 -3.68 -10.26 -10.09
C PRO A 58 -2.92 -11.52 -9.66
N TYR A 59 -3.69 -12.57 -9.39
CA TYR A 59 -3.11 -13.86 -9.06
C TYR A 59 -2.27 -14.38 -10.23
N GLY A 60 -1.07 -14.88 -9.92
CA GLY A 60 -0.18 -15.46 -10.92
C GLY A 60 0.47 -14.49 -11.91
N VAL A 61 0.20 -13.17 -11.81
CA VAL A 61 0.79 -12.14 -12.68
C VAL A 61 1.75 -11.28 -11.89
N SER A 62 2.97 -11.11 -12.42
CA SER A 62 4.02 -10.30 -11.78
C SER A 62 4.47 -9.11 -12.61
N VAL A 63 4.07 -9.05 -13.89
CA VAL A 63 4.47 -7.98 -14.81
C VAL A 63 3.22 -7.22 -15.26
N PRO A 64 3.12 -5.92 -14.98
CA PRO A 64 2.01 -5.09 -15.41
C PRO A 64 2.11 -4.81 -16.92
N SER A 65 0.95 -4.54 -17.55
CA SER A 65 0.89 -4.12 -18.94
C SER A 65 1.30 -2.66 -19.14
N ALA A 66 1.04 -1.80 -18.14
CA ALA A 66 1.44 -0.40 -18.14
C ALA A 66 1.49 0.15 -16.72
N ARG A 67 2.34 1.15 -16.53
CA ARG A 67 2.41 1.95 -15.29
C ARG A 67 2.61 3.42 -15.66
N ARG A 68 1.91 4.30 -14.96
CA ARG A 68 2.04 5.74 -15.15
C ARG A 68 1.62 6.49 -13.89
N TYR A 69 2.07 7.72 -13.75
CA TYR A 69 1.47 8.65 -12.81
C TYR A 69 0.29 9.37 -13.46
N LEU A 70 -0.76 9.62 -12.68
CA LEU A 70 -1.81 10.52 -13.13
C LEU A 70 -1.23 11.95 -13.24
N PRO A 71 -1.56 12.69 -14.32
CA PRO A 71 -1.00 14.02 -14.55
C PRO A 71 -1.15 14.94 -13.33
N GLY A 72 -0.07 15.61 -12.95
CA GLY A 72 -0.04 16.56 -11.84
C GLY A 72 -0.14 15.95 -10.44
N SER A 73 0.07 14.64 -10.31
CA SER A 73 -0.05 13.95 -9.02
C SER A 73 1.04 12.90 -8.83
N LEU A 74 1.18 12.42 -7.58
CA LEU A 74 1.95 11.24 -7.22
C LEU A 74 1.06 9.99 -7.08
N ILE A 75 -0.08 9.97 -7.77
CA ILE A 75 -0.94 8.78 -7.84
C ILE A 75 -0.40 7.86 -8.92
N LEU A 76 0.08 6.71 -8.53
CA LEU A 76 0.54 5.68 -9.44
C LEU A 76 -0.65 4.86 -9.95
N GLU A 77 -0.80 4.75 -11.25
CA GLU A 77 -1.78 3.88 -11.90
C GLU A 77 -1.05 2.71 -12.57
N THR A 78 -1.40 1.50 -12.18
CA THR A 78 -0.87 0.26 -12.75
C THR A 78 -1.99 -0.50 -13.45
N THR A 79 -1.81 -0.79 -14.73
CA THR A 79 -2.75 -1.57 -15.55
C THR A 79 -2.24 -3.01 -15.66
N TRP A 80 -3.13 -3.94 -15.38
CA TRP A 80 -2.87 -5.37 -15.46
C TRP A 80 -3.79 -6.01 -16.48
N GLN A 81 -3.23 -6.83 -17.34
CA GLN A 81 -3.98 -7.65 -18.29
C GLN A 81 -3.80 -9.12 -17.91
N THR A 82 -4.91 -9.82 -17.78
CA THR A 82 -4.95 -11.27 -17.58
C THR A 82 -5.69 -11.90 -18.76
N HIS A 83 -5.68 -13.22 -18.84
CA HIS A 83 -6.47 -13.94 -19.86
C HIS A 83 -7.98 -13.82 -19.65
N THR A 84 -8.43 -13.42 -18.44
CA THR A 84 -9.85 -13.32 -18.08
C THR A 84 -10.36 -11.88 -17.99
N GLY A 85 -9.48 -10.90 -17.96
CA GLY A 85 -9.92 -9.51 -17.84
C GLY A 85 -8.80 -8.49 -17.62
N TRP A 86 -9.23 -7.25 -17.47
CA TRP A 86 -8.37 -6.09 -17.26
C TRP A 86 -8.64 -5.43 -15.92
N LEU A 87 -7.57 -5.08 -15.23
CA LEU A 87 -7.59 -4.48 -13.91
C LEU A 87 -6.74 -3.21 -13.88
N ILE A 88 -7.23 -2.20 -13.18
CA ILE A 88 -6.48 -0.99 -12.85
C ILE A 88 -6.34 -0.92 -11.34
N VAL A 89 -5.11 -0.78 -10.87
CA VAL A 89 -4.79 -0.46 -9.47
C VAL A 89 -4.27 0.96 -9.41
N ARG A 90 -4.82 1.79 -8.53
CA ARG A 90 -4.31 3.13 -8.23
C ARG A 90 -3.84 3.17 -6.80
N GLU A 91 -2.72 3.84 -6.58
CA GLU A 91 -2.00 3.84 -5.33
C GLU A 91 -1.52 5.25 -5.01
N ALA A 92 -1.74 5.68 -3.77
CA ALA A 92 -1.32 6.99 -3.28
C ALA A 92 -1.03 6.95 -1.79
N LEU A 93 -0.05 7.72 -1.33
CA LEU A 93 -0.04 8.21 0.04
C LEU A 93 -0.96 9.44 0.11
N VAL A 94 -1.96 9.37 0.97
CA VAL A 94 -2.99 10.41 1.08
C VAL A 94 -2.42 11.56 1.89
N MET A 95 -2.48 12.75 1.31
CA MET A 95 -2.09 13.97 2.03
C MET A 95 -3.12 14.28 3.11
N GLY A 96 -2.64 14.62 4.30
CA GLY A 96 -3.49 15.04 5.41
C GLY A 96 -4.31 16.29 5.09
N PRO A 97 -5.40 16.54 5.83
CA PRO A 97 -6.19 17.75 5.66
C PRO A 97 -5.37 19.00 5.99
N TRP A 98 -5.62 20.08 5.28
CA TRP A 98 -5.10 21.38 5.66
C TRP A 98 -6.00 21.99 6.75
N HIS A 99 -5.47 22.17 7.95
CA HIS A 99 -6.22 22.76 9.05
C HIS A 99 -6.36 24.29 8.91
N ASP A 100 -5.41 24.93 8.22
CA ASP A 100 -5.42 26.38 7.99
C ASP A 100 -5.54 26.71 6.50
N LEU A 101 -6.78 26.93 6.05
CA LEU A 101 -7.08 27.33 4.67
C LEU A 101 -6.58 28.74 4.33
N GLU A 102 -6.42 29.63 5.31
CA GLU A 102 -5.87 30.98 5.09
C GLU A 102 -4.34 30.91 4.89
N ALA A 103 -3.64 30.12 5.68
CA ALA A 103 -2.22 29.90 5.49
C ALA A 103 -1.93 29.28 4.12
N ARG A 104 -2.80 28.35 3.65
CA ARG A 104 -2.72 27.77 2.31
C ARG A 104 -2.77 28.81 1.19
N SER A 105 -3.59 29.83 1.33
CA SER A 105 -3.74 30.87 0.30
C SER A 105 -2.56 31.84 0.24
N ARG A 106 -1.77 31.96 1.30
CA ARG A 106 -0.69 32.94 1.47
C ARG A 106 0.72 32.38 1.30
N THR A 107 0.90 31.08 1.32
CA THR A 107 2.22 30.47 1.25
C THR A 107 2.29 29.38 0.19
N HIS A 108 3.33 29.43 -0.64
CA HIS A 108 3.74 28.33 -1.52
C HIS A 108 4.47 27.22 -0.75
N ARG A 109 4.59 27.34 0.55
CA ARG A 109 5.27 26.39 1.42
C ARG A 109 4.25 25.70 2.29
N ARG A 110 4.12 24.41 2.13
CA ARG A 110 3.45 23.57 3.11
C ARG A 110 4.21 23.68 4.43
N THR A 111 3.49 23.92 5.51
CA THR A 111 4.09 23.83 6.84
C THR A 111 4.54 22.38 7.04
N PRO A 112 5.81 22.11 7.33
CA PRO A 112 6.34 20.73 7.38
C PRO A 112 5.83 19.91 8.54
N MET A 113 4.81 20.34 9.26
CA MET A 113 4.32 19.73 10.48
C MET A 113 2.80 19.62 10.43
N ASP A 114 2.30 18.70 9.61
CA ASP A 114 0.92 18.24 9.74
C ASP A 114 0.91 17.08 10.74
N TRP A 115 0.87 17.42 12.02
CA TRP A 115 0.87 16.47 13.14
C TRP A 115 -0.33 15.50 13.11
N ASP A 116 -1.35 15.83 12.32
CA ASP A 116 -2.57 15.06 12.17
C ASP A 116 -2.57 14.21 10.88
N ALA A 117 -1.44 14.08 10.21
CA ALA A 117 -1.33 13.19 9.06
C ALA A 117 -1.52 11.73 9.51
N GLU A 118 -2.59 11.11 9.06
CA GLU A 118 -2.92 9.71 9.39
C GLU A 118 -2.03 8.72 8.64
N HIS A 119 -1.12 9.17 7.78
CA HIS A 119 -0.21 8.35 6.96
C HIS A 119 -0.93 7.20 6.22
N ILE A 120 -1.99 7.54 5.51
CA ILE A 120 -2.83 6.56 4.82
C ILE A 120 -2.21 6.18 3.49
N LEU A 121 -1.87 4.91 3.31
CA LEU A 121 -1.63 4.33 2.00
C LEU A 121 -2.96 3.83 1.42
N LEU A 122 -3.48 4.55 0.42
CA LEU A 122 -4.70 4.18 -0.28
C LEU A 122 -4.36 3.33 -1.51
N ARG A 123 -5.00 2.19 -1.62
CA ARG A 123 -4.91 1.31 -2.79
C ARG A 123 -6.31 1.00 -3.30
N THR A 124 -6.65 1.43 -4.50
CA THR A 124 -7.95 1.17 -5.10
C THR A 124 -7.81 0.22 -6.27
N VAL A 125 -8.79 -0.66 -6.42
CA VAL A 125 -8.82 -1.66 -7.48
C VAL A 125 -10.09 -1.50 -8.29
N ARG A 126 -9.96 -1.45 -9.60
CA ARG A 126 -11.07 -1.41 -10.54
C ARG A 126 -10.89 -2.47 -11.62
N CYS A 127 -11.81 -3.42 -11.69
CA CYS A 127 -11.91 -4.31 -12.84
C CYS A 127 -12.58 -3.54 -14.00
N VAL A 128 -11.88 -3.43 -15.11
CA VAL A 128 -12.33 -2.68 -16.28
C VAL A 128 -13.16 -3.56 -17.21
N SER A 129 -12.77 -4.81 -17.36
CA SER A 129 -13.49 -5.80 -18.17
C SER A 129 -13.23 -7.21 -17.66
N GLY A 130 -14.20 -8.08 -17.85
CA GLY A 130 -14.11 -9.49 -17.47
C GLY A 130 -14.09 -9.72 -15.96
N THR A 131 -13.37 -10.73 -15.54
CA THR A 131 -13.18 -11.10 -14.14
C THR A 131 -11.70 -11.34 -13.87
N VAL A 132 -11.18 -10.76 -12.80
CA VAL A 132 -9.77 -10.90 -12.42
C VAL A 132 -9.68 -11.39 -10.99
N GLU A 133 -8.97 -12.47 -10.78
CA GLU A 133 -8.61 -12.97 -9.46
C GLU A 133 -7.46 -12.14 -8.90
N LEU A 134 -7.65 -11.63 -7.67
CA LEU A 134 -6.66 -10.79 -6.97
C LEU A 134 -6.00 -11.54 -5.84
N THR A 135 -4.73 -11.25 -5.64
CA THR A 135 -4.01 -11.59 -4.42
C THR A 135 -3.66 -10.32 -3.66
N MET A 136 -4.03 -10.28 -2.39
CA MET A 136 -3.58 -9.28 -1.44
C MET A 136 -2.78 -9.98 -0.34
N THR A 137 -1.53 -9.57 -0.15
CA THR A 137 -0.66 -10.08 0.91
C THR A 137 -0.08 -8.91 1.65
N CYS A 138 -0.42 -8.75 2.92
CA CYS A 138 0.13 -7.71 3.79
C CYS A 138 0.90 -8.37 4.91
N GLN A 139 2.21 -8.23 4.89
CA GLN A 139 3.14 -8.81 5.87
C GLN A 139 4.07 -7.71 6.40
N PRO A 140 3.61 -6.89 7.36
CA PRO A 140 4.48 -5.90 7.98
C PRO A 140 5.55 -6.61 8.82
N ALA A 141 6.74 -6.02 8.84
CA ALA A 141 7.88 -6.46 9.65
C ALA A 141 8.51 -5.21 10.26
N PHE A 142 8.19 -4.96 11.52
CA PHE A 142 8.60 -3.74 12.21
C PHE A 142 10.10 -3.73 12.48
N ASP A 143 10.65 -2.53 12.58
CA ASP A 143 12.06 -2.28 12.88
C ASP A 143 13.00 -3.11 11.99
N TYR A 144 12.82 -2.97 10.67
CA TYR A 144 13.67 -3.66 9.68
C TYR A 144 13.70 -5.20 9.87
N HIS A 145 12.54 -5.79 10.21
CA HIS A 145 12.35 -7.22 10.50
C HIS A 145 12.93 -7.69 11.85
N ARG A 146 13.33 -6.78 12.73
CA ARG A 146 13.77 -7.16 14.09
C ARG A 146 12.60 -7.53 15.00
N VAL A 147 11.42 -6.99 14.72
CA VAL A 147 10.20 -7.18 15.50
C VAL A 147 9.09 -7.77 14.63
N ARG A 148 8.51 -8.87 15.07
CA ARG A 148 7.40 -9.53 14.40
C ARG A 148 6.10 -8.76 14.58
N ALA A 149 5.19 -8.90 13.62
CA ALA A 149 3.84 -8.39 13.71
C ALA A 149 2.88 -9.47 14.24
N ALA A 150 2.00 -9.09 15.16
CA ALA A 150 0.81 -9.84 15.52
C ALA A 150 -0.42 -9.13 14.94
N TRP A 151 -1.37 -9.90 14.42
CA TRP A 151 -2.58 -9.39 13.83
C TRP A 151 -3.77 -9.58 14.75
N GLU A 152 -4.55 -8.52 14.94
CA GLU A 152 -5.86 -8.52 15.56
C GLU A 152 -6.90 -8.18 14.50
N TYR A 153 -7.95 -8.98 14.41
CA TYR A 153 -9.01 -8.82 13.42
C TYR A 153 -10.27 -8.28 14.09
N SER A 154 -10.91 -7.30 13.46
CA SER A 154 -12.10 -6.64 13.96
C SER A 154 -13.06 -6.26 12.84
N GLY A 155 -14.23 -5.76 13.23
CA GLY A 155 -15.25 -5.30 12.30
C GLY A 155 -16.12 -6.41 11.70
N PRO A 156 -17.18 -6.02 10.98
CA PRO A 156 -18.05 -6.97 10.29
C PRO A 156 -17.29 -7.74 9.22
N ALA A 157 -17.45 -9.06 9.21
CA ALA A 157 -16.77 -9.97 8.27
C ALA A 157 -15.23 -9.83 8.25
N TYR A 158 -14.63 -9.44 9.39
CA TYR A 158 -13.18 -9.22 9.50
C TYR A 158 -12.64 -8.20 8.47
N GLY A 159 -13.42 -7.18 8.14
CA GLY A 159 -13.04 -6.13 7.20
C GLY A 159 -11.93 -5.20 7.68
N GLU A 160 -11.56 -5.32 8.96
CA GLU A 160 -10.47 -4.57 9.58
C GLU A 160 -9.48 -5.50 10.25
N ALA A 161 -8.21 -5.15 10.16
CA ALA A 161 -7.14 -5.83 10.87
C ALA A 161 -6.11 -4.82 11.35
N THR A 162 -5.57 -5.04 12.55
CA THR A 162 -4.50 -4.21 13.11
C THR A 162 -3.28 -5.07 13.36
N ALA A 163 -2.16 -4.72 12.77
CA ALA A 163 -0.86 -5.32 13.05
C ALA A 163 -0.15 -4.50 14.13
N ARG A 164 0.27 -5.16 15.19
CA ARG A 164 1.08 -4.56 16.27
C ARG A 164 2.42 -5.26 16.36
N ALA A 165 3.43 -4.51 16.75
CA ALA A 165 4.73 -5.08 17.06
C ALA A 165 4.63 -5.97 18.30
N VAL A 166 5.20 -7.17 18.23
CA VAL A 166 5.32 -8.08 19.39
C VAL A 166 6.58 -7.70 20.17
N THR A 167 6.44 -6.75 21.09
CA THR A 167 7.54 -6.25 21.91
C THR A 167 7.00 -5.67 23.21
N ASP A 168 7.83 -5.64 24.24
CA ASP A 168 7.51 -5.01 25.53
C ASP A 168 7.65 -3.47 25.50
N ALA A 169 8.10 -2.90 24.38
CA ALA A 169 8.26 -1.47 24.21
C ALA A 169 7.05 -0.86 23.49
N ASP A 170 6.45 0.17 24.10
CA ASP A 170 5.30 0.91 23.57
C ASP A 170 5.62 1.77 22.33
N ALA A 171 6.83 1.72 21.81
CA ALA A 171 7.37 2.68 20.86
C ALA A 171 7.11 2.34 19.36
N HIS A 172 6.39 1.27 19.05
CA HIS A 172 6.16 0.89 17.66
C HIS A 172 4.78 1.32 17.16
N PRO A 173 4.71 1.84 15.92
CA PRO A 173 3.41 2.19 15.33
C PRO A 173 2.55 0.93 15.13
N ALA A 174 1.24 1.10 15.20
CA ALA A 174 0.29 0.09 14.77
C ALA A 174 -0.08 0.35 13.30
N LEU A 175 -0.12 -0.70 12.48
CA LEU A 175 -0.61 -0.64 11.12
C LEU A 175 -2.06 -1.15 11.09
N ARG A 176 -3.00 -0.28 10.73
CA ARG A 176 -4.38 -0.66 10.51
C ARG A 176 -4.66 -0.90 9.03
N LEU A 177 -5.15 -2.07 8.72
CA LEU A 177 -5.61 -2.44 7.38
C LEU A 177 -7.13 -2.46 7.37
N THR A 178 -7.73 -1.63 6.50
CA THR A 178 -9.18 -1.61 6.28
C THR A 178 -9.46 -1.93 4.83
N THR A 179 -10.39 -2.85 4.58
CA THR A 179 -10.83 -3.20 3.23
C THR A 179 -12.30 -2.86 3.07
N SER A 180 -12.64 -2.22 1.96
CA SER A 180 -14.03 -1.94 1.58
C SER A 180 -14.26 -2.32 0.12
N GLY A 181 -15.39 -2.93 -0.19
CA GLY A 181 -15.73 -3.30 -1.56
C GLY A 181 -17.08 -4.00 -1.66
N ARG A 182 -17.68 -3.97 -2.85
CA ARG A 182 -18.97 -4.63 -3.14
C ARG A 182 -18.85 -6.14 -3.41
N SER A 183 -17.69 -6.71 -3.42
CA SER A 183 -17.46 -8.11 -3.73
C SER A 183 -16.89 -8.85 -2.52
N GLY A 184 -17.42 -10.01 -2.23
CA GLY A 184 -17.08 -10.79 -1.06
C GLY A 184 -15.59 -11.05 -0.94
N VAL A 185 -14.98 -10.40 0.03
CA VAL A 185 -13.65 -10.77 0.50
C VAL A 185 -13.87 -11.89 1.50
N SER A 186 -13.55 -13.10 1.11
CA SER A 186 -13.53 -14.23 2.03
C SER A 186 -12.10 -14.46 2.51
N SER A 187 -11.92 -14.35 3.81
CA SER A 187 -10.77 -14.72 4.63
C SER A 187 -9.46 -13.94 4.46
N LEU A 188 -8.93 -13.53 5.59
CA LEU A 188 -7.70 -12.77 5.79
C LEU A 188 -6.54 -13.66 6.24
N LEU A 189 -6.03 -14.57 5.38
CA LEU A 189 -4.71 -15.21 5.56
C LEU A 189 -4.39 -16.05 4.33
N PRO A 190 -3.32 -15.85 3.70
CA PRO A 190 -3.05 -14.82 2.71
C PRO A 190 -4.28 -14.60 1.82
N VAL A 191 -4.76 -13.36 1.73
CA VAL A 191 -6.04 -13.08 1.08
C VAL A 191 -5.93 -13.21 -0.43
N THR A 192 -6.56 -14.24 -0.97
CA THR A 192 -6.88 -14.29 -2.38
C THR A 192 -8.35 -13.91 -2.53
N SER A 193 -8.63 -12.78 -3.15
CA SER A 193 -9.99 -12.31 -3.41
C SER A 193 -10.27 -12.25 -4.92
N ARG A 194 -11.50 -12.57 -5.31
CA ARG A 194 -11.95 -12.37 -6.69
C ARG A 194 -12.72 -11.08 -6.81
N VAL A 195 -12.29 -10.22 -7.74
CA VAL A 195 -13.02 -9.02 -8.11
C VAL A 195 -13.59 -9.21 -9.52
N ALA A 196 -14.91 -9.15 -9.62
CA ALA A 196 -15.61 -9.14 -10.90
C ALA A 196 -16.01 -7.71 -11.28
N SER A 197 -16.09 -7.43 -12.57
CA SER A 197 -16.72 -6.19 -13.05
C SER A 197 -18.19 -6.19 -12.62
N ALA A 198 -18.63 -5.13 -11.94
CA ALA A 198 -20.06 -4.92 -11.84
C ALA A 198 -20.60 -4.61 -13.24
N SER A 199 -21.54 -5.40 -13.73
CA SER A 199 -22.33 -5.03 -14.91
C SER A 199 -23.07 -3.72 -14.63
N PRO A 200 -23.27 -2.86 -15.65
CA PRO A 200 -23.90 -1.55 -15.50
C PRO A 200 -25.31 -1.63 -14.92
#